data_9e94f33a8bdf90a33ee19d18fb685838
#
_entry.id   9e94f33a8bdf90a33ee19d18fb685838
#
_cell.length_a   1.000
_cell.length_b   1.000
_cell.length_c   1.000
_cell.angle_alpha   90.00
_cell.angle_beta   90.00
_cell.angle_gamma   90.00
#
_symmetry.space_group_name_H-M   'P 1'
#
loop_
_entity.id
_entity.type
_entity.pdbx_description
1 polymer ?
#
loop_
_entity_poly.entity_id
_entity_poly.type
_entity_poly.pdbx_seq_one_letter_code
_entity_poly.pdbx_strand_id
1 'polypeptide(L)' 'MDADLTGAVWQRANTTGDPDEACVEIAIMPGTKEGSDQVIAMRDSRSPAGPVLLFTPDEWRAFTAGVRDGEFDLA' A
#
# COMPACT_ATOMS: atom_id res chain seq x y z
N MET A 1 0.03 -13.90 -7.66
CA MET A 1 1.44 -13.48 -7.63
C MET A 1 1.92 -13.48 -6.20
N ASP A 2 3.03 -14.11 -5.97
CA ASP A 2 3.60 -14.18 -4.63
C ASP A 2 4.79 -13.23 -4.56
N ALA A 3 4.79 -12.38 -3.57
CA ALA A 3 5.95 -11.56 -3.24
C ALA A 3 6.46 -11.97 -1.88
N ASP A 4 7.77 -11.99 -1.74
CA ASP A 4 8.39 -12.23 -0.45
C ASP A 4 8.31 -10.95 0.35
N LEU A 5 7.50 -10.94 1.39
CA LEU A 5 7.30 -9.78 2.26
C LEU A 5 8.24 -9.78 3.46
N THR A 6 9.20 -10.72 3.49
CA THR A 6 10.20 -10.79 4.56
C THR A 6 10.99 -9.49 4.60
N GLY A 7 11.09 -8.88 5.76
CA GLY A 7 11.80 -7.62 5.94
C GLY A 7 11.01 -6.38 5.54
N ALA A 8 9.73 -6.53 5.18
CA ALA A 8 8.90 -5.37 4.84
C ALA A 8 8.80 -4.41 6.02
N VAL A 9 8.99 -3.13 5.74
CA VAL A 9 8.80 -2.06 6.73
C VAL A 9 7.49 -1.37 6.38
N TRP A 10 6.49 -1.56 7.23
CA TRP A 10 5.16 -1.07 6.97
C TRP A 10 5.00 0.35 7.53
N GLN A 11 4.50 1.24 6.68
CA GLN A 11 4.18 2.61 7.04
C GLN A 11 2.67 2.73 7.10
N ARG A 12 2.18 3.35 8.16
CA ARG A 12 0.74 3.54 8.38
C ARG A 12 0.33 4.94 7.99
N ALA A 13 -0.70 5.05 7.16
CA ALA A 13 -1.33 6.33 6.87
C ALA A 13 -2.32 6.62 8.01
N ASN A 14 -1.85 7.33 9.02
CA ASN A 14 -2.65 7.65 10.20
C ASN A 14 -2.56 9.15 10.45
N THR A 15 -3.54 9.88 9.96
CA THR A 15 -3.57 11.34 10.09
C THR A 15 -4.17 11.80 11.42
N THR A 16 -4.86 10.92 12.15
CA THR A 16 -5.48 11.29 13.42
C THR A 16 -4.58 11.01 14.61
N GLY A 17 -3.60 10.12 14.45
CA GLY A 17 -2.74 9.69 15.54
C GLY A 17 -3.38 8.67 16.47
N ASP A 18 -4.60 8.24 16.21
CA ASP A 18 -5.30 7.24 17.02
C ASP A 18 -4.85 5.83 16.63
N PRO A 19 -4.15 5.09 17.51
CA PRO A 19 -3.67 3.75 17.18
C PRO A 19 -4.77 2.72 16.96
N ASP A 20 -5.99 2.99 17.43
CA ASP A 20 -7.12 2.07 17.27
C ASP A 20 -7.91 2.33 16.01
N GLU A 21 -7.59 3.40 15.27
CA GLU A 21 -8.29 3.72 14.03
C GLU A 21 -7.89 2.75 12.93
N ALA A 22 -8.86 2.41 12.08
CA ALA A 22 -8.59 1.59 10.90
C ALA A 22 -7.66 2.36 9.95
N CYS A 23 -6.57 1.74 9.56
CA CYS A 23 -5.56 2.35 8.72
C CYS A 23 -5.15 1.41 7.60
N VAL A 24 -4.68 1.99 6.51
CA VAL A 24 -4.00 1.25 5.45
C VAL A 24 -2.50 1.33 5.73
N GLU A 25 -1.83 0.20 5.57
CA GLU A 25 -0.37 0.14 5.70
C GLU A 25 0.27 -0.16 4.35
N ILE A 26 1.39 0.51 4.09
CA ILE A 26 2.11 0.43 2.82
C ILE A 26 3.55 0.03 3.10
N ALA A 27 4.08 -0.90 2.28
CA ALA A 27 5.50 -1.21 2.28
C ALA A 27 6.03 -1.10 0.86
N ILE A 28 7.09 -0.35 0.69
CA ILE A 28 7.80 -0.23 -0.59
C ILE A 28 9.01 -1.13 -0.50
N MET A 29 9.12 -2.10 -1.41
CA MET A 29 10.13 -3.12 -1.25
C MET A 29 10.58 -3.70 -2.59
N PRO A 30 11.74 -4.38 -2.64
CA PRO A 30 12.14 -5.09 -3.84
C PRO A 30 11.16 -6.21 -4.16
N GLY A 31 10.93 -6.44 -5.43
CA GLY A 31 10.04 -7.51 -5.90
C GLY A 31 9.81 -7.34 -7.38
N THR A 32 9.26 -8.36 -8.03
CA THR A 32 9.04 -8.34 -9.47
C THR A 32 7.56 -8.37 -9.78
N LYS A 33 7.11 -7.41 -10.56
CA LYS A 33 5.76 -7.37 -11.08
C LYS A 33 5.77 -6.64 -12.41
N GLU A 34 5.30 -7.30 -13.48
CA GLU A 34 5.11 -6.70 -14.81
C GLU A 34 6.36 -5.94 -15.29
N GLY A 35 7.54 -6.55 -15.11
CA GLY A 35 8.80 -5.96 -15.55
C GLY A 35 9.42 -4.95 -14.59
N SER A 36 8.73 -4.59 -13.53
CA SER A 36 9.28 -3.73 -12.48
C SER A 36 10.01 -4.58 -11.44
N ASP A 37 11.09 -4.05 -10.89
CA ASP A 37 11.86 -4.69 -9.81
C ASP A 37 11.56 -4.10 -8.44
N GLN A 38 10.55 -3.24 -8.35
CA GLN A 38 10.06 -2.68 -7.10
C GLN A 38 8.56 -2.88 -7.03
N VAL A 39 8.06 -3.21 -5.86
CA VAL A 39 6.63 -3.36 -5.63
C VAL A 39 6.20 -2.54 -4.43
N ILE A 40 4.96 -2.10 -4.47
CA ILE A 40 4.32 -1.44 -3.34
C ILE A 40 3.25 -2.40 -2.83
N ALA A 41 3.38 -2.82 -1.58
CA ALA A 41 2.42 -3.69 -0.92
C ALA A 41 1.47 -2.87 -0.06
N MET A 42 0.20 -3.22 -0.08
CA MET A 42 -0.83 -2.54 0.69
C MET A 42 -1.64 -3.56 1.47
N ARG A 43 -1.92 -3.27 2.73
CA ARG A 43 -2.75 -4.13 3.57
C ARG A 43 -3.59 -3.32 4.55
N ASP A 44 -4.62 -3.96 5.08
CA ASP A 44 -5.43 -3.42 6.17
C ASP A 44 -4.67 -3.61 7.49
N SER A 45 -4.48 -2.53 8.24
CA SER A 45 -3.76 -2.59 9.52
C SER A 45 -4.44 -3.48 10.55
N ARG A 46 -5.75 -3.68 10.44
CA ARG A 46 -6.51 -4.53 11.36
C ARG A 46 -6.39 -6.00 11.02
N SER A 47 -5.91 -6.33 9.84
CA SER A 47 -5.80 -7.72 9.37
C SER A 47 -4.41 -7.93 8.75
N PRO A 48 -3.35 -7.83 9.56
CA PRO A 48 -1.99 -7.92 9.01
C PRO A 48 -1.68 -9.26 8.37
N ALA A 49 -2.42 -10.30 8.73
CA ALA A 49 -2.31 -11.62 8.11
C ALA A 49 -3.30 -11.81 6.96
N GLY A 50 -4.11 -10.79 6.66
CA GLY A 50 -5.09 -10.84 5.58
C GLY A 50 -4.47 -10.60 4.21
N PRO A 51 -5.32 -10.40 3.20
CA PRO A 51 -4.84 -10.19 1.83
C PRO A 51 -3.94 -8.97 1.71
N VAL A 52 -2.94 -9.08 0.83
CA VAL A 52 -2.03 -7.99 0.50
C VAL A 52 -2.17 -7.71 -0.99
N LEU A 53 -2.35 -6.44 -1.35
CA LEU A 53 -2.37 -6.00 -2.74
C LEU A 53 -0.98 -5.54 -3.14
N LEU A 54 -0.59 -5.84 -4.38
CA LEU A 54 0.72 -5.45 -4.90
C LEU A 54 0.54 -4.55 -6.10
N PHE A 55 1.33 -3.48 -6.15
CA PHE A 55 1.29 -2.49 -7.23
C PHE A 55 2.69 -2.28 -7.80
N THR A 56 2.74 -2.00 -9.11
CA THR A 56 3.96 -1.46 -9.72
C THR A 56 4.10 0.02 -9.32
N PRO A 57 5.32 0.59 -9.45
CA PRO A 57 5.49 2.02 -9.20
C PRO A 57 4.58 2.89 -10.07
N ASP A 58 4.37 2.53 -11.34
CA ASP A 58 3.50 3.29 -12.23
C ASP A 58 2.04 3.24 -11.78
N GLU A 59 1.56 2.06 -11.40
CA GLU A 59 0.22 1.91 -10.84
C GLU A 59 0.05 2.74 -9.58
N TRP A 60 1.07 2.71 -8.72
CA TRP A 60 1.05 3.45 -7.46
C TRP A 60 1.02 4.96 -7.69
N ARG A 61 1.81 5.46 -8.65
CA ARG A 61 1.81 6.88 -9.00
C ARG A 61 0.46 7.32 -9.54
N ALA A 62 -0.15 6.52 -10.40
CA ALA A 62 -1.47 6.82 -10.93
C ALA A 62 -2.52 6.88 -9.82
N PHE A 63 -2.47 5.92 -8.91
CA PHE A 63 -3.39 5.88 -7.78
C PHE A 63 -3.23 7.10 -6.88
N THR A 64 -2.00 7.42 -6.47
CA THR A 64 -1.76 8.54 -5.55
C THR A 64 -2.07 9.89 -6.21
N ALA A 65 -1.87 10.01 -7.51
CA ALA A 65 -2.27 11.21 -8.24
C ALA A 65 -3.80 11.38 -8.21
N GLY A 66 -4.54 10.29 -8.42
CA GLY A 66 -6.01 10.33 -8.33
C GLY A 66 -6.48 10.71 -6.95
N VAL A 67 -5.82 10.22 -5.90
CA VAL A 67 -6.15 10.58 -4.52
C VAL A 67 -5.97 12.08 -4.30
N ARG A 68 -4.84 12.64 -4.77
CA ARG A 68 -4.59 14.08 -4.63
C ARG A 68 -5.62 14.94 -5.37
N ASP A 69 -6.09 14.44 -6.51
CA ASP A 69 -7.08 15.15 -7.32
C ASP A 69 -8.52 14.97 -6.81
N GLY A 70 -8.70 14.23 -5.74
CA GLY A 70 -10.02 13.99 -5.16
C GLY A 70 -10.88 12.98 -5.90
N GLU A 71 -10.31 12.24 -6.85
CA GLU A 71 -11.07 11.30 -7.68
C GLU A 71 -11.66 10.14 -6.90
N PHE A 72 -11.08 9.82 -5.75
CA PHE A 72 -11.51 8.69 -4.92
C PHE A 72 -12.12 9.16 -3.59
N ASP A 73 -12.39 10.44 -3.47
CA ASP A 73 -12.99 10.97 -2.23
C ASP A 73 -14.40 10.41 -2.06
N LEU A 74 -14.71 10.08 -0.82
CA LEU A 74 -16.07 9.72 -0.46
C LEU A 74 -16.87 11.02 -0.32
N ALA A 75 -17.95 11.12 -1.08
CA ALA A 75 -18.75 12.35 -1.13
C ALA A 75 -19.47 12.64 0.19
#